data_151fe284cc2c91b5f8944160f4d58f9b
#
_entry.id   151fe284cc2c91b5f8944160f4d58f9b
#
_cell.length_a   1.000
_cell.length_b   1.000
_cell.length_c   1.000
_cell.angle_alpha   90.00
_cell.angle_beta   90.00
_cell.angle_gamma   90.00
#
_symmetry.space_group_name_H-M   'P 1'
#
loop_
_entity.id
_entity.type
_entity.pdbx_description
1 polymer ?
#
loop_
_entity_poly.entity_id
_entity_poly.type
_entity_poly.pdbx_seq_one_letter_code
_entity_poly.pdbx_strand_id
1 'polypeptide(L)'
;STADGDENGRITYFFMDPDKASSSYMSYTQLRQMDFTFTLLRGDEAYEYAPGYAGTIPWDDGKVVELLEQKAAALAPGFALGDEAASVTQNLTLPYKLSDGSGAAKSWSSVSWDSSDSSVIAIGGSAWADRTGKITRTAADRIVMLTATVSAGSISLSGGPGTTIDKTFEVTVKGDPEKVAAEKAALEQKVQANFTYDNVKLAETGAVADKDALTGDLSLPKPATIGVDGKYYQVAYSASTDAVVPNGWAGKVYRPLPGEGPGAV
;
A
#
# COMPACT_ATOMS: atom_id res chain seq x y z
N SER A 1 23.38 -30.98 10.12
CA SER A 1 22.63 -31.84 11.03
C SER A 1 23.08 -33.24 10.86
N THR A 2 23.31 -33.91 11.95
CA THR A 2 23.55 -35.35 11.98
C THR A 2 22.22 -36.02 12.27
N ALA A 3 21.85 -37.01 11.48
CA ALA A 3 20.81 -37.93 11.89
C ALA A 3 21.35 -38.75 13.07
N ASP A 4 20.59 -38.81 14.13
CA ASP A 4 20.94 -39.63 15.28
C ASP A 4 20.03 -40.87 15.26
N GLY A 5 20.61 -42.07 15.26
CA GLY A 5 19.88 -43.32 15.28
C GLY A 5 19.82 -43.85 16.68
N ASP A 6 18.63 -44.27 17.18
CA ASP A 6 18.48 -45.00 18.43
C ASP A 6 18.81 -46.48 18.22
N GLU A 7 18.95 -47.21 19.33
CA GLU A 7 19.22 -48.66 19.37
C GLU A 7 18.12 -49.51 18.69
N ASN A 8 16.97 -48.92 18.34
CA ASN A 8 15.88 -49.58 17.63
C ASN A 8 15.89 -49.27 16.14
N GLY A 9 16.90 -48.59 15.63
CA GLY A 9 17.05 -48.22 14.23
C GLY A 9 16.16 -47.06 13.81
N ARG A 10 15.58 -46.32 14.76
CA ARG A 10 14.81 -45.09 14.44
C ARG A 10 15.75 -43.94 14.17
N ILE A 11 15.65 -43.36 12.98
CA ILE A 11 16.41 -42.20 12.56
C ILE A 11 15.61 -40.94 12.90
N THR A 12 16.19 -40.07 13.71
CA THR A 12 15.63 -38.74 13.98
C THR A 12 16.47 -37.71 13.21
N TYR A 13 15.81 -36.88 12.39
CA TYR A 13 16.47 -35.79 11.73
C TYR A 13 16.03 -34.45 12.31
N PHE A 14 16.90 -33.46 12.24
CA PHE A 14 16.62 -32.12 12.71
C PHE A 14 16.55 -31.16 11.53
N PHE A 15 15.58 -30.24 11.55
CA PHE A 15 15.55 -29.14 10.60
C PHE A 15 16.81 -28.29 10.73
N MET A 16 17.49 -28.09 9.61
CA MET A 16 18.69 -27.24 9.58
C MET A 16 18.29 -25.82 9.19
N ASP A 17 18.62 -24.85 10.06
CA ASP A 17 18.52 -23.43 9.73
C ASP A 17 19.47 -23.13 8.55
N PRO A 18 18.95 -22.67 7.39
CA PRO A 18 19.78 -22.40 6.21
C PRO A 18 20.82 -21.30 6.44
N ASP A 19 20.67 -20.44 7.45
CA ASP A 19 21.66 -19.45 7.84
C ASP A 19 22.92 -20.09 8.47
N LYS A 20 22.75 -21.27 9.07
CA LYS A 20 23.84 -22.04 9.68
C LYS A 20 24.51 -23.01 8.72
N ALA A 21 23.92 -23.22 7.56
CA ALA A 21 24.57 -23.95 6.49
C ALA A 21 25.74 -23.09 5.98
N SER A 22 26.90 -23.24 6.64
CA SER A 22 28.08 -22.48 6.30
C SER A 22 28.48 -22.76 4.86
N SER A 23 28.53 -21.69 4.10
CA SER A 23 29.29 -21.50 2.87
C SER A 23 29.00 -22.44 1.68
N SER A 24 28.62 -21.83 0.64
CA SER A 24 29.06 -21.95 -0.78
C SER A 24 29.20 -23.32 -1.45
N TYR A 25 29.18 -24.45 -0.78
CA TYR A 25 29.50 -25.74 -1.38
C TYR A 25 28.47 -26.87 -1.24
N MET A 26 27.49 -26.76 -0.35
CA MET A 26 26.41 -27.74 -0.28
C MET A 26 25.11 -27.14 -0.78
N SER A 27 24.59 -27.65 -1.88
CA SER A 27 23.20 -27.32 -2.27
C SER A 27 22.24 -27.83 -1.18
N TYR A 28 21.12 -27.14 -0.98
CA TYR A 28 20.09 -27.61 -0.04
C TYR A 28 19.62 -29.03 -0.36
N THR A 29 19.72 -29.47 -1.61
CA THR A 29 19.47 -30.83 -2.03
C THR A 29 20.44 -31.81 -1.38
N GLN A 30 21.73 -31.47 -1.30
CA GLN A 30 22.73 -32.32 -0.67
C GLN A 30 22.54 -32.47 0.85
N LEU A 31 22.07 -31.43 1.52
CA LEU A 31 21.76 -31.48 2.96
C LEU A 31 20.59 -32.44 3.29
N ARG A 32 19.82 -32.85 2.29
CA ARG A 32 18.69 -33.76 2.43
C ARG A 32 19.01 -35.20 2.02
N GLN A 33 20.19 -35.42 1.44
CA GLN A 33 20.61 -36.77 1.07
C GLN A 33 21.05 -37.54 2.30
N MET A 34 20.62 -38.77 2.40
CA MET A 34 21.05 -39.73 3.40
C MET A 34 21.87 -40.81 2.71
N ASP A 35 23.07 -41.00 3.22
CA ASP A 35 23.89 -42.13 2.88
C ASP A 35 23.93 -43.06 4.09
N PHE A 36 23.78 -44.36 3.84
CA PHE A 36 23.86 -45.38 4.88
C PHE A 36 25.13 -46.19 4.69
N THR A 37 25.79 -46.41 5.84
CA THR A 37 26.86 -47.39 5.94
C THR A 37 26.36 -48.48 6.89
N PHE A 38 26.39 -49.73 6.44
CA PHE A 38 26.04 -50.89 7.26
C PHE A 38 27.33 -51.56 7.72
N THR A 39 27.50 -51.74 9.01
CA THR A 39 28.62 -52.51 9.58
C THR A 39 28.09 -53.82 10.09
N LEU A 40 28.46 -54.92 9.47
CA LEU A 40 28.16 -56.27 9.91
C LEU A 40 29.31 -56.75 10.79
N LEU A 41 29.01 -57.14 11.99
CA LEU A 41 29.96 -57.68 12.95
C LEU A 41 29.87 -59.20 13.03
N ARG A 42 31.00 -59.90 12.88
CA ARG A 42 31.09 -61.33 13.09
C ARG A 42 32.26 -61.62 14.03
N GLY A 43 31.99 -61.73 15.30
CA GLY A 43 33.05 -61.77 16.31
C GLY A 43 33.84 -60.47 16.31
N ASP A 44 35.15 -60.53 16.15
CA ASP A 44 36.01 -59.35 16.07
C ASP A 44 36.18 -58.80 14.64
N GLU A 45 35.53 -59.43 13.67
CA GLU A 45 35.56 -58.97 12.26
C GLU A 45 34.41 -58.04 11.98
N ALA A 46 34.72 -56.89 11.34
CA ALA A 46 33.77 -55.89 10.88
C ALA A 46 33.76 -55.80 9.35
N TYR A 47 32.59 -55.87 8.72
CA TYR A 47 32.40 -55.72 7.28
C TYR A 47 31.53 -54.49 7.05
N GLU A 48 32.11 -53.47 6.43
CA GLU A 48 31.35 -52.25 6.07
C GLU A 48 30.83 -52.34 4.62
N TYR A 49 29.58 -51.97 4.48
CA TYR A 49 28.93 -51.83 3.19
C TYR A 49 28.23 -50.48 3.10
N ALA A 50 28.68 -49.63 2.17
CA ALA A 50 28.09 -48.32 1.92
C ALA A 50 27.43 -48.34 0.54
N PRO A 51 26.12 -48.60 0.45
CA PRO A 51 25.41 -48.60 -0.84
C PRO A 51 25.31 -47.23 -1.51
N GLY A 52 25.76 -46.19 -0.88
CA GLY A 52 25.64 -44.83 -1.35
C GLY A 52 24.28 -44.22 -1.06
N TYR A 53 23.78 -43.42 -2.00
CA TYR A 53 22.52 -42.70 -1.83
C TYR A 53 21.35 -43.65 -1.55
N ALA A 54 20.71 -43.49 -0.40
CA ALA A 54 19.58 -44.32 0.06
C ALA A 54 18.23 -43.58 0.06
N GLY A 55 18.23 -42.26 0.01
CA GLY A 55 16.99 -41.49 0.00
C GLY A 55 17.19 -40.00 0.21
N THR A 56 16.08 -39.29 0.17
CA THR A 56 16.03 -37.85 0.44
C THR A 56 15.05 -37.58 1.58
N ILE A 57 15.49 -36.87 2.60
CA ILE A 57 14.61 -36.43 3.69
C ILE A 57 13.70 -35.31 3.15
N PRO A 58 12.36 -35.43 3.24
CA PRO A 58 11.47 -34.37 2.83
C PRO A 58 11.65 -33.12 3.73
N TRP A 59 11.33 -31.95 3.18
CA TRP A 59 11.25 -30.74 3.98
C TRP A 59 10.09 -30.86 4.97
N ASP A 60 10.30 -30.32 6.17
CA ASP A 60 9.23 -30.06 7.13
C ASP A 60 8.68 -28.65 6.82
N ASP A 61 7.56 -28.60 6.10
CA ASP A 61 6.94 -27.34 5.69
C ASP A 61 6.57 -26.47 6.89
N GLY A 62 6.16 -27.07 8.02
CA GLY A 62 5.88 -26.34 9.25
C GLY A 62 7.12 -25.61 9.79
N LYS A 63 8.27 -26.28 9.78
CA LYS A 63 9.54 -25.68 10.20
C LYS A 63 10.04 -24.60 9.24
N VAL A 64 9.76 -24.74 7.96
CA VAL A 64 10.07 -23.69 6.97
C VAL A 64 9.21 -22.45 7.22
N VAL A 65 7.91 -22.62 7.51
CA VAL A 65 7.03 -21.48 7.87
C VAL A 65 7.53 -20.80 9.15
N GLU A 66 7.79 -21.55 10.23
CA GLU A 66 8.33 -20.97 11.46
C GLU A 66 9.61 -20.16 11.22
N LEU A 67 10.51 -20.67 10.37
CA LEU A 67 11.74 -19.97 10.01
C LEU A 67 11.47 -18.67 9.24
N LEU A 68 10.56 -18.73 8.27
CA LEU A 68 10.17 -17.54 7.49
C LEU A 68 9.56 -16.47 8.38
N GLU A 69 8.64 -16.84 9.27
CA GLU A 69 8.01 -15.92 10.24
C GLU A 69 9.06 -15.28 11.15
N GLN A 70 9.97 -16.10 11.72
CA GLN A 70 11.04 -15.61 12.57
C GLN A 70 11.95 -14.62 11.84
N LYS A 71 12.40 -14.96 10.64
CA LYS A 71 13.32 -14.12 9.86
C LYS A 71 12.62 -12.89 9.25
N ALA A 72 11.34 -13.01 8.90
CA ALA A 72 10.56 -11.89 8.39
C ALA A 72 10.14 -10.89 9.49
N ALA A 73 10.33 -11.21 10.76
CA ALA A 73 9.95 -10.30 11.85
C ALA A 73 10.56 -8.90 11.70
N ALA A 74 11.83 -8.83 11.27
CA ALA A 74 12.55 -7.57 11.05
C ALA A 74 12.30 -6.92 9.67
N LEU A 75 11.54 -7.59 8.77
CA LEU A 75 11.25 -7.02 7.45
C LEU A 75 10.36 -5.80 7.58
N ALA A 76 10.78 -4.69 6.99
CA ALA A 76 10.01 -3.46 6.89
C ALA A 76 10.38 -2.70 5.60
N PRO A 77 9.50 -1.83 5.08
CA PRO A 77 9.88 -0.83 4.09
C PRO A 77 10.95 0.11 4.66
N GLY A 78 11.93 0.47 3.84
CA GLY A 78 12.91 1.50 4.17
C GLY A 78 12.34 2.88 3.84
N PHE A 79 12.35 3.79 4.81
CA PHE A 79 11.90 5.17 4.66
C PHE A 79 13.09 6.11 4.43
N ALA A 80 12.87 7.17 3.66
CA ALA A 80 13.85 8.24 3.52
C ALA A 80 14.01 9.02 4.83
N LEU A 81 15.09 9.79 4.94
CA LEU A 81 15.34 10.59 6.13
C LEU A 81 14.19 11.57 6.41
N GLY A 82 13.61 11.46 7.59
CA GLY A 82 12.49 12.29 8.03
C GLY A 82 11.11 11.70 7.70
N ASP A 83 11.04 10.62 6.92
CA ASP A 83 9.80 9.89 6.66
C ASP A 83 9.63 8.71 7.64
N GLU A 84 8.38 8.36 7.92
CA GLU A 84 7.96 7.19 8.69
C GLU A 84 6.67 6.63 8.09
N ALA A 85 6.20 5.46 8.53
CA ALA A 85 5.01 4.81 7.97
C ALA A 85 3.76 5.71 7.97
N ALA A 86 3.58 6.54 9.02
CA ALA A 86 2.46 7.47 9.14
C ALA A 86 2.65 8.78 8.35
N SER A 87 3.83 9.01 7.77
CA SER A 87 4.15 10.28 7.09
C SER A 87 5.22 10.08 6.02
N VAL A 88 4.82 9.63 4.84
CA VAL A 88 5.70 9.37 3.70
C VAL A 88 5.57 10.49 2.68
N THR A 89 6.71 11.06 2.29
CA THR A 89 6.80 12.12 1.27
C THR A 89 7.73 11.79 0.13
N GLN A 90 8.63 10.80 0.32
CA GLN A 90 9.67 10.40 -0.62
C GLN A 90 9.57 8.91 -0.96
N ASN A 91 10.32 8.48 -1.98
CA ASN A 91 10.32 7.09 -2.41
C ASN A 91 10.79 6.14 -1.31
N LEU A 92 10.21 4.94 -1.30
CA LEU A 92 10.52 3.85 -0.38
C LEU A 92 11.59 2.94 -0.97
N THR A 93 12.39 2.33 -0.10
CA THR A 93 13.23 1.18 -0.42
C THR A 93 12.57 -0.08 0.10
N LEU A 94 12.32 -1.04 -0.78
CA LEU A 94 11.59 -2.27 -0.48
C LEU A 94 12.56 -3.46 -0.61
N PRO A 95 12.99 -4.10 0.49
CA PRO A 95 13.94 -5.20 0.46
C PRO A 95 13.48 -6.35 -0.42
N TYR A 96 14.37 -6.91 -1.25
CA TYR A 96 14.06 -8.06 -2.11
C TYR A 96 14.41 -9.41 -1.49
N LYS A 97 15.08 -9.41 -0.34
CA LYS A 97 15.45 -10.58 0.46
C LYS A 97 15.36 -10.27 1.94
N LEU A 98 15.22 -11.31 2.75
CA LEU A 98 15.37 -11.18 4.20
C LEU A 98 16.80 -10.79 4.57
N SER A 99 16.98 -10.19 5.73
CA SER A 99 18.26 -9.82 6.32
C SER A 99 18.38 -10.43 7.72
N ASP A 100 19.61 -10.62 8.18
CA ASP A 100 19.93 -11.06 9.55
C ASP A 100 20.03 -9.89 10.54
N GLY A 101 19.70 -8.68 10.12
CA GLY A 101 19.87 -7.45 10.90
C GLY A 101 21.26 -6.79 10.71
N SER A 102 22.23 -7.47 10.11
CA SER A 102 23.53 -6.89 9.72
C SER A 102 23.50 -6.20 8.34
N GLY A 103 22.36 -6.30 7.65
CA GLY A 103 22.19 -5.84 6.26
C GLY A 103 22.57 -6.90 5.22
N ALA A 104 23.07 -8.07 5.63
CA ALA A 104 23.40 -9.15 4.71
C ALA A 104 22.13 -9.85 4.21
N ALA A 105 21.90 -9.81 2.89
CA ALA A 105 20.74 -10.44 2.26
C ALA A 105 20.86 -11.97 2.26
N LYS A 106 19.80 -12.67 2.65
CA LYS A 106 19.74 -14.14 2.70
C LYS A 106 19.49 -14.73 1.31
N SER A 107 20.45 -15.44 0.77
CA SER A 107 20.40 -15.99 -0.60
C SER A 107 19.28 -17.01 -0.82
N TRP A 108 18.79 -17.66 0.24
CA TRP A 108 17.72 -18.65 0.20
C TRP A 108 16.30 -18.04 0.22
N SER A 109 16.19 -16.74 0.48
CA SER A 109 14.90 -16.05 0.56
C SER A 109 14.67 -15.14 -0.65
N SER A 110 13.41 -14.86 -0.93
CA SER A 110 13.01 -13.79 -1.83
C SER A 110 11.81 -13.07 -1.27
N VAL A 111 11.70 -11.75 -1.56
CA VAL A 111 10.57 -10.93 -1.15
C VAL A 111 10.04 -10.22 -2.39
N SER A 112 8.76 -10.43 -2.67
CA SER A 112 8.02 -9.65 -3.65
C SER A 112 7.08 -8.68 -2.94
N TRP A 113 6.82 -7.56 -3.59
CA TRP A 113 5.98 -6.51 -3.02
C TRP A 113 4.81 -6.20 -3.94
N ASP A 114 3.66 -5.93 -3.34
CA ASP A 114 2.48 -5.42 -4.01
C ASP A 114 1.93 -4.19 -3.28
N SER A 115 1.20 -3.35 -4.02
CA SER A 115 0.64 -2.10 -3.53
C SER A 115 -0.86 -2.08 -3.79
N SER A 116 -1.67 -1.79 -2.77
CA SER A 116 -3.12 -1.63 -2.92
C SER A 116 -3.53 -0.45 -3.79
N ASP A 117 -2.62 0.53 -4.00
CA ASP A 117 -2.83 1.68 -4.88
C ASP A 117 -1.53 2.03 -5.63
N SER A 118 -1.35 1.43 -6.80
CA SER A 118 -0.18 1.65 -7.66
C SER A 118 -0.13 3.06 -8.27
N SER A 119 -1.22 3.83 -8.24
CA SER A 119 -1.21 5.23 -8.67
C SER A 119 -0.54 6.15 -7.65
N VAL A 120 -0.52 5.73 -6.38
CA VAL A 120 0.10 6.44 -5.25
C VAL A 120 1.48 5.87 -4.91
N ILE A 121 1.62 4.54 -4.83
CA ILE A 121 2.89 3.85 -4.62
C ILE A 121 3.09 2.83 -5.73
N ALA A 122 3.85 3.18 -6.75
CA ALA A 122 4.20 2.28 -7.84
C ALA A 122 5.49 1.49 -7.51
N ILE A 123 5.41 0.16 -7.53
CA ILE A 123 6.55 -0.70 -7.25
C ILE A 123 7.34 -0.94 -8.53
N GLY A 124 8.61 -0.55 -8.51
CA GLY A 124 9.53 -0.67 -9.64
C GLY A 124 10.90 -1.20 -9.22
N GLY A 125 11.80 -1.33 -10.19
CA GLY A 125 13.18 -1.78 -9.96
C GLY A 125 13.46 -3.21 -10.45
N SER A 126 14.69 -3.68 -10.20
CA SER A 126 15.16 -4.99 -10.64
C SER A 126 14.61 -6.12 -9.77
N ALA A 127 14.41 -7.30 -10.36
CA ALA A 127 14.02 -8.51 -9.61
C ALA A 127 15.10 -9.01 -8.63
N TRP A 128 16.33 -8.54 -8.79
CA TRP A 128 17.51 -9.03 -8.07
C TRP A 128 18.15 -8.00 -7.14
N ALA A 129 17.43 -6.89 -6.91
CA ALA A 129 17.85 -5.82 -6.01
C ALA A 129 16.64 -5.30 -5.23
N ASP A 130 16.88 -4.49 -4.21
CA ASP A 130 15.83 -3.80 -3.50
C ASP A 130 14.94 -3.03 -4.48
N ARG A 131 13.63 -3.16 -4.31
CA ARG A 131 12.65 -2.49 -5.13
C ARG A 131 12.50 -1.05 -4.68
N THR A 132 12.04 -0.22 -5.58
CA THR A 132 11.67 1.16 -5.28
C THR A 132 10.15 1.27 -5.24
N GLY A 133 9.60 1.70 -4.11
CA GLY A 133 8.24 2.20 -4.02
C GLY A 133 8.22 3.67 -4.45
N LYS A 134 7.94 3.93 -5.74
CA LYS A 134 7.87 5.30 -6.26
C LYS A 134 6.61 6.00 -5.77
N ILE A 135 6.77 7.08 -5.03
CA ILE A 135 5.68 7.86 -4.46
C ILE A 135 5.17 8.89 -5.46
N THR A 136 3.85 8.92 -5.63
CA THR A 136 3.12 9.98 -6.34
C THR A 136 2.14 10.61 -5.37
N ARG A 137 2.49 11.79 -4.85
CA ARG A 137 1.66 12.52 -3.89
C ARG A 137 0.44 13.11 -4.58
N THR A 138 -0.72 13.03 -3.94
CA THR A 138 -1.97 13.71 -4.34
C THR A 138 -2.18 14.96 -3.48
N ALA A 139 -3.26 15.72 -3.69
CA ALA A 139 -3.58 16.85 -2.84
C ALA A 139 -3.93 16.42 -1.40
N ALA A 140 -4.58 15.27 -1.22
CA ALA A 140 -4.95 14.73 0.08
C ALA A 140 -4.00 13.60 0.51
N ASP A 141 -3.89 13.37 1.83
CA ASP A 141 -3.23 12.18 2.38
C ASP A 141 -3.89 10.91 1.84
N ARG A 142 -3.08 9.88 1.58
CA ARG A 142 -3.53 8.57 1.09
C ARG A 142 -2.94 7.45 1.93
N ILE A 143 -3.80 6.56 2.40
CA ILE A 143 -3.40 5.33 3.06
C ILE A 143 -3.29 4.24 2.01
N VAL A 144 -2.13 3.60 1.95
CA VAL A 144 -1.81 2.50 1.04
C VAL A 144 -1.33 1.30 1.83
N MET A 145 -1.88 0.12 1.55
CA MET A 145 -1.39 -1.14 2.09
C MET A 145 -0.32 -1.70 1.15
N LEU A 146 0.88 -1.92 1.68
CA LEU A 146 1.94 -2.67 1.01
C LEU A 146 1.91 -4.11 1.51
N THR A 147 1.93 -5.07 0.61
CA THR A 147 2.03 -6.50 0.94
C THR A 147 3.38 -7.03 0.49
N ALA A 148 4.14 -7.57 1.44
CA ALA A 148 5.38 -8.29 1.17
C ALA A 148 5.10 -9.79 1.22
N THR A 149 5.21 -10.48 0.09
CA THR A 149 5.18 -11.94 0.03
C THR A 149 6.60 -12.47 0.14
N VAL A 150 6.88 -13.12 1.26
CA VAL A 150 8.19 -13.72 1.56
C VAL A 150 8.16 -15.18 1.17
N SER A 151 9.15 -15.60 0.39
CA SER A 151 9.31 -16.98 -0.09
C SER A 151 10.63 -17.58 0.37
N ALA A 152 10.60 -18.84 0.72
CA ALA A 152 11.79 -19.62 1.06
C ALA A 152 12.64 -20.02 -0.18
N GLY A 153 12.27 -19.64 -1.40
CA GLY A 153 13.07 -19.81 -2.61
C GLY A 153 13.73 -21.18 -2.73
N SER A 154 15.04 -21.23 -2.44
CA SER A 154 15.86 -22.43 -2.57
C SER A 154 15.56 -23.56 -1.56
N ILE A 155 14.85 -23.28 -0.47
CA ILE A 155 14.50 -24.28 0.56
C ILE A 155 13.27 -25.09 0.11
N SER A 156 12.39 -24.49 -0.65
CA SER A 156 11.09 -25.03 -1.06
C SER A 156 11.15 -26.00 -2.26
N LEU A 157 12.31 -26.50 -2.65
CA LEU A 157 12.56 -27.14 -3.96
C LEU A 157 12.09 -28.57 -4.11
N SER A 158 11.23 -29.11 -3.30
CA SER A 158 10.76 -30.51 -3.48
C SER A 158 9.41 -30.63 -4.21
N GLY A 159 9.05 -29.63 -5.04
CA GLY A 159 7.88 -29.77 -5.94
C GLY A 159 6.52 -29.53 -5.28
N GLY A 160 6.49 -29.07 -4.04
CA GLY A 160 5.29 -28.54 -3.39
C GLY A 160 5.05 -27.06 -3.78
N PRO A 161 3.85 -26.51 -3.55
CA PRO A 161 3.65 -25.08 -3.64
C PRO A 161 4.67 -24.40 -2.73
N GLY A 162 5.43 -23.45 -3.29
CA GLY A 162 6.51 -22.78 -2.56
C GLY A 162 5.97 -22.22 -1.24
N THR A 163 6.67 -22.50 -0.15
CA THR A 163 6.29 -21.99 1.18
C THR A 163 6.45 -20.48 1.19
N THR A 164 5.35 -19.78 1.37
CA THR A 164 5.30 -18.31 1.42
C THR A 164 4.54 -17.84 2.65
N ILE A 165 4.90 -16.65 3.13
CA ILE A 165 4.12 -15.90 4.10
C ILE A 165 3.93 -14.47 3.61
N ASP A 166 2.80 -13.87 3.94
CA ASP A 166 2.50 -12.47 3.63
C ASP A 166 2.65 -11.60 4.87
N LYS A 167 3.24 -10.41 4.69
CA LYS A 167 3.33 -9.37 5.71
C LYS A 167 2.83 -8.06 5.13
N THR A 168 1.88 -7.43 5.81
CA THR A 168 1.28 -6.18 5.37
C THR A 168 1.78 -4.99 6.17
N PHE A 169 1.89 -3.85 5.49
CA PHE A 169 2.31 -2.58 6.08
C PHE A 169 1.37 -1.48 5.62
N GLU A 170 0.79 -0.78 6.58
CA GLU A 170 0.02 0.43 6.31
C GLU A 170 0.97 1.62 6.20
N VAL A 171 0.84 2.37 5.11
CA VAL A 171 1.68 3.53 4.81
C VAL A 171 0.79 4.72 4.46
N THR A 172 1.00 5.85 5.14
CA THR A 172 0.31 7.10 4.83
C THR A 172 1.19 8.01 3.99
N VAL A 173 0.86 8.14 2.71
CA VAL A 173 1.50 9.10 1.80
C VAL A 173 0.88 10.47 2.01
N LYS A 174 1.69 11.44 2.41
CA LYS A 174 1.24 12.81 2.69
C LYS A 174 0.83 13.56 1.44
N GLY A 175 -0.22 14.34 1.57
CA GLY A 175 -0.69 15.26 0.53
C GLY A 175 0.38 16.27 0.15
N ASP A 176 0.29 16.78 -1.09
CA ASP A 176 1.21 17.79 -1.61
C ASP A 176 0.59 19.18 -1.47
N PRO A 177 1.19 20.08 -0.64
CA PRO A 177 0.65 21.42 -0.44
C PRO A 177 0.53 22.23 -1.73
N GLU A 178 1.43 22.03 -2.70
CA GLU A 178 1.36 22.72 -4.00
C GLU A 178 0.15 22.26 -4.81
N LYS A 179 -0.18 20.98 -4.78
CA LYS A 179 -1.39 20.44 -5.43
C LYS A 179 -2.66 20.91 -4.73
N VAL A 180 -2.66 21.02 -3.40
CA VAL A 180 -3.77 21.62 -2.64
C VAL A 180 -3.99 23.08 -3.09
N ALA A 181 -2.92 23.88 -3.17
CA ALA A 181 -2.99 25.26 -3.62
C ALA A 181 -3.48 25.38 -5.07
N ALA A 182 -3.01 24.51 -5.96
CA ALA A 182 -3.44 24.47 -7.37
C ALA A 182 -4.92 24.08 -7.50
N GLU A 183 -5.40 23.08 -6.77
CA GLU A 183 -6.82 22.69 -6.75
C GLU A 183 -7.69 23.83 -6.22
N LYS A 184 -7.25 24.53 -5.16
CA LYS A 184 -7.96 25.69 -4.61
C LYS A 184 -8.04 26.83 -5.65
N ALA A 185 -6.93 27.18 -6.28
CA ALA A 185 -6.91 28.22 -7.31
C ALA A 185 -7.81 27.88 -8.50
N ALA A 186 -7.80 26.61 -8.97
CA ALA A 186 -8.69 26.14 -10.01
C ALA A 186 -10.16 26.22 -9.62
N LEU A 187 -10.48 25.91 -8.35
CA LEU A 187 -11.83 26.07 -7.84
C LEU A 187 -12.25 27.54 -7.78
N GLU A 188 -11.39 28.42 -7.27
CA GLU A 188 -11.63 29.87 -7.21
C GLU A 188 -11.91 30.44 -8.61
N GLN A 189 -11.13 30.06 -9.62
CA GLN A 189 -11.39 30.46 -11.01
C GLN A 189 -12.76 29.98 -11.50
N LYS A 190 -13.14 28.75 -11.23
CA LYS A 190 -14.46 28.22 -11.60
C LYS A 190 -15.60 28.95 -10.88
N VAL A 191 -15.41 29.25 -9.59
CA VAL A 191 -16.38 30.04 -8.83
C VAL A 191 -16.54 31.41 -9.47
N GLN A 192 -15.45 32.14 -9.71
CA GLN A 192 -15.49 33.47 -10.33
C GLN A 192 -16.14 33.45 -11.71
N ALA A 193 -15.89 32.41 -12.54
CA ALA A 193 -16.46 32.30 -13.87
C ALA A 193 -17.97 31.97 -13.86
N ASN A 194 -18.47 31.23 -12.88
CA ASN A 194 -19.83 30.70 -12.86
C ASN A 194 -20.77 31.46 -11.92
N PHE A 195 -20.21 32.11 -10.87
CA PHE A 195 -21.00 32.86 -9.89
C PHE A 195 -20.86 34.37 -10.12
N THR A 196 -21.15 34.80 -11.35
CA THR A 196 -21.27 36.21 -11.70
C THR A 196 -22.71 36.67 -11.56
N TYR A 197 -22.92 37.97 -11.43
CA TYR A 197 -24.29 38.52 -11.37
C TYR A 197 -25.12 38.21 -12.63
N ASP A 198 -24.48 38.09 -13.79
CA ASP A 198 -25.14 37.73 -15.04
C ASP A 198 -25.80 36.34 -15.02
N ASN A 199 -25.39 35.50 -14.09
CA ASN A 199 -25.97 34.17 -13.84
C ASN A 199 -27.11 34.18 -12.78
N VAL A 200 -27.35 35.31 -12.13
CA VAL A 200 -28.54 35.54 -11.29
C VAL A 200 -29.70 35.95 -12.20
N LYS A 201 -30.73 35.14 -12.20
CA LYS A 201 -31.89 35.33 -13.13
C LYS A 201 -33.18 35.53 -12.39
N LEU A 202 -34.13 36.19 -13.01
CA LEU A 202 -35.50 36.21 -12.54
C LEU A 202 -36.12 34.80 -12.66
N ALA A 203 -36.71 34.29 -11.60
CA ALA A 203 -37.24 32.92 -11.56
C ALA A 203 -38.37 32.70 -12.58
N GLU A 204 -39.19 33.71 -12.83
CA GLU A 204 -40.32 33.64 -13.74
C GLU A 204 -39.95 33.69 -15.21
N THR A 205 -38.99 34.55 -15.59
CA THR A 205 -38.67 34.85 -16.98
C THR A 205 -37.39 34.25 -17.47
N GLY A 206 -36.48 33.86 -16.54
CA GLY A 206 -35.14 33.42 -16.86
C GLY A 206 -34.22 34.53 -17.38
N ALA A 207 -34.67 35.78 -17.42
CA ALA A 207 -33.87 36.92 -17.77
C ALA A 207 -32.85 37.23 -16.66
N VAL A 208 -31.71 37.83 -17.02
CA VAL A 208 -30.74 38.33 -16.05
C VAL A 208 -31.45 39.35 -15.14
N ALA A 209 -31.32 39.19 -13.84
CA ALA A 209 -31.90 40.10 -12.86
C ALA A 209 -31.20 41.48 -12.98
N ASP A 210 -32.00 42.54 -12.93
CA ASP A 210 -31.45 43.90 -12.85
C ASP A 210 -31.00 44.13 -11.39
N LYS A 211 -29.69 44.36 -11.19
CA LYS A 211 -29.11 44.61 -9.88
C LYS A 211 -29.63 45.86 -9.17
N ASP A 212 -30.10 46.83 -9.96
CA ASP A 212 -30.59 48.12 -9.48
C ASP A 212 -32.12 48.14 -9.29
N ALA A 213 -32.83 47.12 -9.84
CA ALA A 213 -34.30 47.02 -9.77
C ALA A 213 -34.79 45.57 -9.79
N LEU A 214 -34.67 44.87 -8.67
CA LEU A 214 -35.24 43.51 -8.56
C LEU A 214 -36.73 43.50 -8.57
N THR A 215 -37.30 42.89 -9.61
CA THR A 215 -38.77 42.90 -9.88
C THR A 215 -39.45 41.57 -9.54
N GLY A 216 -38.73 40.52 -9.19
CA GLY A 216 -39.27 39.21 -8.89
C GLY A 216 -38.29 38.31 -8.16
N ASP A 217 -38.73 37.12 -7.78
CA ASP A 217 -37.89 36.10 -7.16
C ASP A 217 -36.73 35.70 -8.06
N LEU A 218 -35.65 35.29 -7.46
CA LEU A 218 -34.41 34.98 -8.13
C LEU A 218 -34.18 33.48 -8.31
N SER A 219 -33.60 33.12 -9.43
CA SER A 219 -32.94 31.83 -9.66
C SER A 219 -31.42 32.02 -9.54
N LEU A 220 -30.83 31.38 -8.56
CA LEU A 220 -29.41 31.49 -8.25
C LEU A 220 -28.58 30.44 -9.01
N PRO A 221 -27.35 30.74 -9.38
CA PRO A 221 -26.49 29.79 -10.10
C PRO A 221 -26.34 28.47 -9.39
N LYS A 222 -26.46 27.37 -10.13
CA LYS A 222 -26.32 26.02 -9.55
C LYS A 222 -24.85 25.56 -9.66
N PRO A 223 -24.31 24.92 -8.60
CA PRO A 223 -22.93 24.41 -8.62
C PRO A 223 -22.74 23.12 -9.42
N ALA A 224 -23.77 22.63 -10.10
CA ALA A 224 -23.74 21.35 -10.82
C ALA A 224 -22.58 21.22 -11.83
N THR A 225 -21.95 22.32 -12.18
CA THR A 225 -20.80 22.39 -13.09
C THR A 225 -19.47 22.68 -12.39
N ILE A 226 -19.49 22.90 -11.08
CA ILE A 226 -18.28 23.15 -10.30
C ILE A 226 -17.80 21.82 -9.75
N GLY A 227 -17.17 21.02 -10.60
CA GLY A 227 -16.47 19.82 -10.20
C GLY A 227 -14.97 20.01 -10.44
N VAL A 228 -14.14 19.74 -9.45
CA VAL A 228 -12.72 19.55 -9.64
C VAL A 228 -12.45 18.09 -9.30
N ASP A 229 -11.85 17.35 -10.22
CA ASP A 229 -11.53 15.92 -10.05
C ASP A 229 -12.73 15.02 -9.65
N GLY A 230 -13.91 15.30 -10.21
CA GLY A 230 -15.13 14.54 -9.90
C GLY A 230 -15.72 14.78 -8.50
N LYS A 231 -15.19 15.74 -7.75
CA LYS A 231 -15.74 16.14 -6.45
C LYS A 231 -16.87 17.16 -6.64
N TYR A 232 -17.93 16.98 -5.87
CA TYR A 232 -19.05 17.92 -5.83
C TYR A 232 -18.91 18.83 -4.63
N TYR A 233 -19.01 20.14 -4.84
CA TYR A 233 -18.99 21.14 -3.81
C TYR A 233 -20.40 21.63 -3.54
N GLN A 234 -20.75 21.82 -2.27
CA GLN A 234 -21.99 22.47 -1.86
C GLN A 234 -21.75 23.98 -1.83
N VAL A 235 -22.73 24.74 -2.31
CA VAL A 235 -22.74 26.20 -2.25
C VAL A 235 -23.90 26.65 -1.38
N ALA A 236 -23.60 27.49 -0.39
CA ALA A 236 -24.60 28.17 0.42
C ALA A 236 -24.67 29.65 -0.02
N TYR A 237 -25.88 30.16 -0.16
CA TYR A 237 -26.12 31.57 -0.42
C TYR A 237 -26.53 32.28 0.86
N SER A 238 -26.06 33.47 1.05
CA SER A 238 -26.50 34.38 2.11
C SER A 238 -26.77 35.76 1.50
N ALA A 239 -27.73 36.48 2.04
CA ALA A 239 -28.00 37.85 1.68
C ALA A 239 -27.58 38.79 2.82
N SER A 240 -27.20 40.01 2.50
CA SER A 240 -26.85 41.06 3.48
C SER A 240 -28.05 41.70 4.13
N THR A 241 -29.24 41.50 3.59
CA THR A 241 -30.50 42.04 4.09
C THR A 241 -31.63 41.02 3.99
N ASP A 242 -32.70 41.23 4.73
CA ASP A 242 -33.93 40.40 4.67
C ASP A 242 -34.78 40.65 3.42
N ALA A 243 -34.40 41.62 2.57
CA ALA A 243 -35.11 41.91 1.32
C ALA A 243 -34.96 40.76 0.30
N VAL A 244 -33.92 39.95 0.42
CA VAL A 244 -33.76 38.70 -0.33
C VAL A 244 -33.43 37.58 0.64
N VAL A 245 -34.27 36.53 0.66
CA VAL A 245 -34.05 35.34 1.50
C VAL A 245 -33.69 34.17 0.60
N PRO A 246 -32.43 33.73 0.63
CA PRO A 246 -31.97 32.54 -0.11
C PRO A 246 -32.62 31.27 0.46
N ASN A 247 -33.09 30.38 -0.43
CA ASN A 247 -33.54 29.05 -0.09
C ASN A 247 -33.07 28.05 -1.17
N GLY A 248 -31.98 27.36 -0.88
CA GLY A 248 -31.31 26.50 -1.88
C GLY A 248 -30.87 27.34 -3.08
N TRP A 249 -31.41 27.05 -4.25
CA TRP A 249 -31.10 27.72 -5.52
C TRP A 249 -32.07 28.84 -5.89
N ALA A 250 -32.91 29.25 -4.97
CA ALA A 250 -33.87 30.31 -5.11
C ALA A 250 -33.56 31.46 -4.14
N GLY A 251 -33.82 32.69 -4.56
CA GLY A 251 -33.83 33.86 -3.71
C GLY A 251 -35.20 34.50 -3.72
N LYS A 252 -35.94 34.43 -2.63
CA LYS A 252 -37.23 35.11 -2.51
C LYS A 252 -37.03 36.59 -2.21
N VAL A 253 -37.62 37.42 -3.07
CA VAL A 253 -37.47 38.89 -2.98
C VAL A 253 -38.71 39.47 -2.29
N TYR A 254 -38.49 40.18 -1.18
CA TYR A 254 -39.52 40.91 -0.44
C TYR A 254 -39.42 42.40 -0.78
N ARG A 255 -40.39 42.92 -1.52
CA ARG A 255 -40.43 44.34 -1.86
C ARG A 255 -41.02 45.15 -0.74
N PRO A 256 -40.49 46.35 -0.48
CA PRO A 256 -41.10 47.26 0.50
C PRO A 256 -42.53 47.62 0.07
N LEU A 257 -43.38 47.88 1.04
CA LEU A 257 -44.72 48.35 0.79
C LEU A 257 -44.70 49.78 0.22
N PRO A 258 -45.79 50.21 -0.51
CA PRO A 258 -45.90 51.56 -0.99
C PRO A 258 -45.76 52.57 0.16
N GLY A 259 -44.82 53.46 0.07
CA GLY A 259 -44.47 54.44 1.12
C GLY A 259 -43.31 54.08 2.01
N GLU A 260 -42.82 52.86 1.94
CA GLU A 260 -41.55 52.45 2.54
C GLU A 260 -40.43 52.73 1.50
N GLY A 261 -39.28 53.25 1.98
CA GLY A 261 -38.15 53.53 1.13
C GLY A 261 -37.64 52.26 0.41
N PRO A 262 -36.83 52.39 -0.67
CA PRO A 262 -36.27 51.21 -1.34
C PRO A 262 -35.42 50.38 -0.37
N GLY A 263 -35.76 49.12 -0.24
CA GLY A 263 -34.96 48.17 0.52
C GLY A 263 -33.60 48.03 -0.16
N ALA A 264 -32.51 48.30 0.55
CA ALA A 264 -31.18 48.05 0.07
C ALA A 264 -30.92 46.54 0.08
N VAL A 265 -30.52 45.98 -1.05
CA VAL A 265 -30.17 44.55 -1.23
C VAL A 265 -28.67 44.37 -1.11
#